data_73d4673e66d29d20c221029e87b80172
#
_entry.id   73d4673e66d29d20c221029e87b80172
#
_cell.length_a   1.000
_cell.length_b   1.000
_cell.length_c   1.000
_cell.angle_alpha   90.00
_cell.angle_beta   90.00
_cell.angle_gamma   90.00
#
_symmetry.space_group_name_H-M   'P 1'
#
loop_
_entity.id
_entity.type
_entity.pdbx_description
1 polymer ?
#
loop_
_entity_poly.entity_id
_entity_poly.type
_entity_poly.pdbx_seq_one_letter_code
_entity_poly.pdbx_strand_id
1 'polypeptide(L)'
;MGQDARIYELIDRIRLPMIIGIVFCHTHFYKYLSPEELDVGLWVNYPVLNAVIYVCYWLVGKIFTPTFFFLSGYLFFREHQLNSDIYSGKICRRVRSLLVPYLIWNAVLLAVMYVQERYMGGTSERMGRIADYGWKDWLYAFWDCTQTWSWTGVVGQPANIPLWFLRELMILSVFSPLFFWLSRLRKPWGIVLLVLVYVCPYHLPHLQNLSVFWFGMGVWTQLNGVDFVGFSERVAEKCVTPFAFFVGMYAALKRYAPEVPLDAVVAGMRVTEFPILVATVSAVLRKTSWRLPEKVSRSAFFVYLSHIVPTAVLCTLTCRLLPHTDGVLTVAYLIIPFAVTGVLVLCYMVLERWMPRTMRVLTGSR
;
A
#
# COMPACT_ATOMS: atom_id res chain seq x y z
N MET A 1 -29.81 -0.28 -8.35
CA MET A 1 -28.68 0.54 -7.86
C MET A 1 -27.82 0.88 -9.06
N GLY A 2 -27.53 2.17 -9.32
CA GLY A 2 -26.66 2.54 -10.45
C GLY A 2 -25.23 2.01 -10.23
N GLN A 3 -24.48 1.86 -11.32
CA GLN A 3 -23.10 1.33 -11.32
C GLN A 3 -22.22 2.06 -10.30
N ASP A 4 -22.25 3.37 -10.25
CA ASP A 4 -21.48 4.19 -9.32
C ASP A 4 -21.79 3.87 -7.85
N ALA A 5 -23.07 3.73 -7.47
CA ALA A 5 -23.46 3.43 -6.10
C ALA A 5 -22.92 2.06 -5.65
N ARG A 6 -22.89 1.06 -6.55
CA ARG A 6 -22.31 -0.27 -6.30
C ARG A 6 -20.79 -0.19 -6.05
N ILE A 7 -20.09 0.63 -6.84
CA ILE A 7 -18.64 0.82 -6.70
C ILE A 7 -18.30 1.53 -5.38
N TYR A 8 -19.04 2.57 -5.02
CA TYR A 8 -18.82 3.27 -3.73
C TYR A 8 -19.07 2.37 -2.54
N GLU A 9 -20.14 1.58 -2.58
CA GLU A 9 -20.43 0.61 -1.53
C GLU A 9 -19.31 -0.43 -1.40
N LEU A 10 -18.79 -0.93 -2.52
CA LEU A 10 -17.64 -1.83 -2.55
C LEU A 10 -16.42 -1.18 -1.89
N ILE A 11 -16.06 0.04 -2.30
CA ILE A 11 -14.90 0.76 -1.76
C ILE A 11 -15.02 0.96 -0.25
N ASP A 12 -16.19 1.37 0.25
CA ASP A 12 -16.38 1.64 1.68
C ASP A 12 -16.26 0.36 2.52
N ARG A 13 -16.70 -0.77 1.98
CA ARG A 13 -16.62 -2.06 2.70
C ARG A 13 -15.22 -2.66 2.69
N ILE A 14 -14.45 -2.52 1.60
CA ILE A 14 -13.12 -3.15 1.48
C ILE A 14 -11.99 -2.30 2.05
N ARG A 15 -12.17 -0.99 2.23
CA ARG A 15 -11.09 -0.06 2.60
C ARG A 15 -10.35 -0.50 3.86
N LEU A 16 -11.04 -0.76 4.96
CA LEU A 16 -10.40 -1.17 6.21
C LEU A 16 -9.81 -2.58 6.14
N PRO A 17 -10.48 -3.61 5.60
CA PRO A 17 -9.86 -4.91 5.35
C PRO A 17 -8.57 -4.85 4.54
N MET A 18 -8.52 -4.03 3.49
CA MET A 18 -7.30 -3.85 2.70
C MET A 18 -6.18 -3.17 3.51
N ILE A 19 -6.52 -2.21 4.40
CA ILE A 19 -5.54 -1.60 5.30
C ILE A 19 -5.02 -2.63 6.31
N ILE A 20 -5.84 -3.52 6.84
CA ILE A 20 -5.38 -4.63 7.69
C ILE A 20 -4.35 -5.48 6.93
N GLY A 21 -4.61 -5.79 5.66
CA GLY A 21 -3.66 -6.49 4.81
C GLY A 21 -2.34 -5.72 4.61
N ILE A 22 -2.37 -4.38 4.53
CA ILE A 22 -1.16 -3.56 4.52
C ILE A 22 -0.42 -3.65 5.86
N VAL A 23 -1.12 -3.69 7.00
CA VAL A 23 -0.48 -3.88 8.32
C VAL A 23 0.21 -5.24 8.39
N PHE A 24 -0.38 -6.31 7.83
CA PHE A 24 0.29 -7.60 7.67
C PHE A 24 1.60 -7.48 6.90
N CYS A 25 1.63 -6.68 5.81
CA CYS A 25 2.85 -6.45 5.03
C CYS A 25 3.96 -5.72 5.81
N HIS A 26 3.62 -5.04 6.89
CA HIS A 26 4.58 -4.32 7.74
C HIS A 26 4.85 -5.01 9.09
N THR A 27 4.26 -6.19 9.31
CA THR A 27 4.52 -7.01 10.49
C THR A 27 5.73 -7.91 10.23
N HIS A 28 6.87 -7.59 10.83
CA HIS A 28 8.13 -8.29 10.59
C HIS A 28 8.86 -8.55 11.90
N PHE A 29 9.31 -9.79 12.11
CA PHE A 29 10.10 -10.20 13.27
C PHE A 29 11.60 -10.24 12.99
N TYR A 30 12.04 -10.43 11.74
CA TYR A 30 13.44 -10.59 11.38
C TYR A 30 14.35 -9.40 11.76
N LYS A 31 13.78 -8.20 11.98
CA LYS A 31 14.53 -7.05 12.50
C LYS A 31 14.90 -7.18 13.99
N TYR A 32 14.28 -8.13 14.68
CA TYR A 32 14.37 -8.32 16.13
C TYR A 32 14.89 -9.68 16.52
N LEU A 33 15.08 -10.59 15.56
CA LEU A 33 15.72 -11.88 15.75
C LEU A 33 17.25 -11.72 15.77
N SER A 34 17.94 -12.62 16.46
CA SER A 34 19.40 -12.59 16.49
C SER A 34 20.01 -12.91 15.11
N PRO A 35 21.26 -12.45 14.83
CA PRO A 35 21.96 -12.84 13.60
C PRO A 35 22.04 -14.36 13.41
N GLU A 36 22.21 -15.12 14.50
CA GLU A 36 22.30 -16.58 14.46
C GLU A 36 20.95 -17.21 14.04
N GLU A 37 19.83 -16.65 14.48
CA GLU A 37 18.49 -17.09 14.05
C GLU A 37 18.23 -16.79 12.57
N LEU A 38 18.84 -15.74 12.02
CA LEU A 38 18.71 -15.34 10.62
C LEU A 38 19.65 -16.16 9.70
N ASP A 39 20.86 -16.50 10.15
CA ASP A 39 21.88 -17.18 9.36
C ASP A 39 21.48 -18.61 8.95
N VAL A 40 20.67 -19.30 9.75
CA VAL A 40 20.18 -20.66 9.44
C VAL A 40 19.05 -20.67 8.41
N GLY A 41 18.67 -19.49 7.91
CA GLY A 41 17.59 -19.32 6.94
C GLY A 41 16.20 -19.44 7.58
N LEU A 42 15.39 -18.43 7.40
CA LEU A 42 14.04 -18.37 7.99
C LEU A 42 13.19 -19.62 7.68
N TRP A 43 13.38 -20.26 6.51
CA TRP A 43 12.64 -21.47 6.13
C TRP A 43 13.00 -22.70 6.93
N VAL A 44 14.19 -22.75 7.53
CA VAL A 44 14.62 -23.90 8.34
C VAL A 44 14.10 -23.76 9.78
N ASN A 45 14.26 -22.58 10.37
CA ASN A 45 13.91 -22.36 11.78
C ASN A 45 12.41 -22.06 11.98
N TYR A 46 11.78 -21.42 11.01
CA TYR A 46 10.40 -20.93 11.10
C TYR A 46 9.57 -21.28 9.85
N PRO A 47 9.40 -22.56 9.50
CA PRO A 47 8.77 -22.96 8.24
C PRO A 47 7.27 -22.54 8.17
N VAL A 48 6.52 -22.66 9.28
CA VAL A 48 5.10 -22.30 9.30
C VAL A 48 4.94 -20.79 9.24
N LEU A 49 5.72 -20.04 10.02
CA LEU A 49 5.72 -18.58 9.98
C LEU A 49 6.01 -18.07 8.56
N ASN A 50 7.05 -18.62 7.91
CA ASN A 50 7.41 -18.18 6.56
C ASN A 50 6.34 -18.53 5.52
N ALA A 51 5.71 -19.72 5.63
CA ALA A 51 4.57 -20.06 4.77
C ALA A 51 3.41 -19.08 4.94
N VAL A 52 3.07 -18.74 6.18
CA VAL A 52 1.99 -17.78 6.49
C VAL A 52 2.36 -16.37 6.01
N ILE A 53 3.59 -15.90 6.24
CA ILE A 53 4.08 -14.63 5.70
C ILE A 53 4.00 -14.64 4.17
N TYR A 54 4.43 -15.73 3.52
CA TYR A 54 4.37 -15.84 2.07
C TYR A 54 2.94 -15.65 1.56
N VAL A 55 1.97 -16.31 2.17
CA VAL A 55 0.56 -16.17 1.78
C VAL A 55 0.05 -14.75 2.07
N CYS A 56 0.20 -14.27 3.30
CA CYS A 56 -0.37 -12.97 3.71
C CYS A 56 0.31 -11.77 3.03
N TYR A 57 1.61 -11.83 2.79
CA TYR A 57 2.38 -10.75 2.19
C TYR A 57 2.38 -10.83 0.67
N TRP A 58 2.81 -11.98 0.10
CA TRP A 58 3.04 -12.09 -1.33
C TRP A 58 1.79 -12.41 -2.14
N LEU A 59 0.92 -13.31 -1.64
CA LEU A 59 -0.27 -13.72 -2.38
C LEU A 59 -1.47 -12.80 -2.12
N VAL A 60 -1.58 -12.21 -0.94
CA VAL A 60 -2.76 -11.39 -0.59
C VAL A 60 -2.42 -9.92 -0.41
N GLY A 61 -1.35 -9.61 0.35
CA GLY A 61 -1.06 -8.23 0.74
C GLY A 61 -0.63 -7.32 -0.41
N LYS A 62 0.16 -7.85 -1.33
CA LYS A 62 0.74 -7.07 -2.43
C LYS A 62 -0.26 -6.56 -3.46
N ILE A 63 -1.48 -7.12 -3.56
CA ILE A 63 -2.53 -6.63 -4.47
C ILE A 63 -3.23 -5.37 -3.94
N PHE A 64 -3.19 -5.12 -2.64
CA PHE A 64 -3.97 -4.02 -2.05
C PHE A 64 -3.45 -2.65 -2.50
N THR A 65 -2.13 -2.47 -2.58
CA THR A 65 -1.54 -1.21 -3.08
C THR A 65 -1.90 -0.91 -4.54
N PRO A 66 -1.74 -1.86 -5.50
CA PRO A 66 -2.30 -1.75 -6.85
C PRO A 66 -3.77 -1.35 -6.88
N THR A 67 -4.58 -2.02 -6.06
CA THR A 67 -6.02 -1.73 -5.98
C THR A 67 -6.29 -0.29 -5.50
N PHE A 68 -5.54 0.21 -4.51
CA PHE A 68 -5.69 1.59 -4.07
C PHE A 68 -5.27 2.61 -5.14
N PHE A 69 -4.22 2.34 -5.92
CA PHE A 69 -3.86 3.20 -7.06
C PHE A 69 -4.95 3.18 -8.13
N PHE A 70 -5.46 1.99 -8.49
CA PHE A 70 -6.57 1.86 -9.44
C PHE A 70 -7.81 2.66 -8.99
N LEU A 71 -8.27 2.44 -7.75
CA LEU A 71 -9.42 3.16 -7.20
C LEU A 71 -9.17 4.67 -7.12
N SER A 72 -7.95 5.10 -6.82
CA SER A 72 -7.60 6.52 -6.78
C SER A 72 -7.65 7.17 -8.15
N GLY A 73 -7.18 6.51 -9.19
CA GLY A 73 -7.28 6.95 -10.58
C GLY A 73 -8.74 6.97 -11.07
N TYR A 74 -9.48 5.92 -10.78
CA TYR A 74 -10.91 5.81 -11.09
C TYR A 74 -11.72 6.97 -10.49
N LEU A 75 -11.57 7.21 -9.19
CA LEU A 75 -12.29 8.26 -8.48
C LEU A 75 -11.84 9.68 -8.86
N PHE A 76 -10.61 9.84 -9.35
CA PHE A 76 -10.07 11.16 -9.69
C PHE A 76 -10.82 11.80 -10.86
N PHE A 77 -11.28 11.01 -11.82
CA PHE A 77 -11.99 11.50 -13.01
C PHE A 77 -13.49 11.22 -12.99
N ARG A 78 -14.09 11.15 -11.81
CA ARG A 78 -15.54 10.94 -11.65
C ARG A 78 -16.40 11.91 -12.49
N GLU A 79 -15.95 13.16 -12.66
CA GLU A 79 -16.67 14.18 -13.41
C GLU A 79 -16.50 14.04 -14.92
N HIS A 80 -15.73 13.06 -15.42
CA HIS A 80 -15.41 12.80 -16.82
C HIS A 80 -14.85 13.99 -17.60
N GLN A 81 -14.48 15.07 -16.91
CA GLN A 81 -14.01 16.33 -17.49
C GLN A 81 -12.70 16.77 -16.83
N LEU A 82 -11.90 17.48 -17.60
CA LEU A 82 -10.71 18.13 -17.13
C LEU A 82 -10.59 19.49 -17.81
N ASN A 83 -10.77 20.54 -17.04
CA ASN A 83 -10.45 21.92 -17.39
C ASN A 83 -9.56 22.51 -16.29
N SER A 84 -9.04 23.72 -16.50
CA SER A 84 -8.12 24.38 -15.58
C SER A 84 -8.69 24.50 -14.16
N ASP A 85 -9.98 24.88 -14.03
CA ASP A 85 -10.62 25.12 -12.74
C ASP A 85 -10.86 23.82 -11.99
N ILE A 86 -11.35 22.77 -12.68
CA ILE A 86 -11.52 21.43 -12.11
C ILE A 86 -10.17 20.88 -11.67
N TYR A 87 -9.14 21.01 -12.50
CA TYR A 87 -7.79 20.52 -12.20
C TYR A 87 -7.20 21.22 -10.98
N SER A 88 -7.17 22.54 -10.98
CA SER A 88 -6.64 23.34 -9.85
C SER A 88 -7.38 23.03 -8.55
N GLY A 89 -8.71 22.96 -8.59
CA GLY A 89 -9.53 22.57 -7.45
C GLY A 89 -9.22 21.16 -6.93
N LYS A 90 -8.95 20.20 -7.83
CA LYS A 90 -8.52 18.85 -7.44
C LYS A 90 -7.15 18.84 -6.79
N ILE A 91 -6.18 19.58 -7.35
CA ILE A 91 -4.82 19.68 -6.77
C ILE A 91 -4.86 20.35 -5.40
N CYS A 92 -5.60 21.46 -5.23
CA CYS A 92 -5.77 22.10 -3.91
C CYS A 92 -6.39 21.14 -2.87
N ARG A 93 -7.36 20.33 -3.27
CA ARG A 93 -7.91 19.29 -2.38
C ARG A 93 -6.87 18.21 -2.03
N ARG A 94 -6.03 17.81 -2.99
CA ARG A 94 -4.95 16.82 -2.76
C ARG A 94 -3.86 17.34 -1.82
N VAL A 95 -3.50 18.62 -1.90
CA VAL A 95 -2.58 19.24 -0.93
C VAL A 95 -3.12 19.06 0.50
N ARG A 96 -4.37 19.39 0.75
CA ARG A 96 -4.97 19.24 2.09
C ARG A 96 -5.13 17.79 2.51
N SER A 97 -5.54 16.91 1.59
CA SER A 97 -5.92 15.53 1.92
C SER A 97 -4.78 14.52 1.85
N LEU A 98 -3.65 14.85 1.23
CA LEU A 98 -2.49 13.97 1.09
C LEU A 98 -1.21 14.62 1.63
N LEU A 99 -0.84 15.83 1.17
CA LEU A 99 0.44 16.44 1.53
C LEU A 99 0.50 16.81 3.01
N VAL A 100 -0.55 17.41 3.56
CA VAL A 100 -0.57 17.79 4.98
C VAL A 100 -0.44 16.55 5.89
N PRO A 101 -1.26 15.49 5.75
CA PRO A 101 -1.05 14.24 6.51
C PRO A 101 0.32 13.61 6.26
N TYR A 102 0.80 13.61 5.03
CA TYR A 102 2.13 13.09 4.67
C TYR A 102 3.24 13.75 5.47
N LEU A 103 3.26 15.08 5.53
CA LEU A 103 4.26 15.83 6.27
C LEU A 103 4.16 15.57 7.78
N ILE A 104 2.94 15.61 8.34
CA ILE A 104 2.73 15.39 9.77
C ILE A 104 3.19 14.00 10.19
N TRP A 105 2.79 12.95 9.48
CA TRP A 105 3.10 11.57 9.89
C TRP A 105 4.56 11.17 9.64
N ASN A 106 5.26 11.78 8.68
CA ASN A 106 6.71 11.68 8.60
C ASN A 106 7.39 12.38 9.80
N ALA A 107 6.95 13.60 10.14
CA ALA A 107 7.48 14.33 11.28
C ALA A 107 7.25 13.59 12.61
N VAL A 108 6.06 13.01 12.80
CA VAL A 108 5.74 12.19 13.99
C VAL A 108 6.69 10.99 14.10
N LEU A 109 6.91 10.25 12.99
CA LEU A 109 7.85 9.13 13.01
C LEU A 109 9.28 9.59 13.32
N LEU A 110 9.76 10.64 12.66
CA LEU A 110 11.09 11.19 12.90
C LEU A 110 11.26 11.64 14.38
N ALA A 111 10.24 12.26 14.98
CA ALA A 111 10.25 12.62 16.38
C ALA A 111 10.32 11.39 17.31
N VAL A 112 9.54 10.34 17.02
CA VAL A 112 9.59 9.08 17.77
C VAL A 112 10.98 8.45 17.68
N MET A 113 11.56 8.38 16.47
CA MET A 113 12.89 7.83 16.25
C MET A 113 13.99 8.65 16.93
N TYR A 114 13.89 9.98 16.91
CA TYR A 114 14.81 10.86 17.65
C TYR A 114 14.76 10.62 19.16
N VAL A 115 13.56 10.51 19.74
CA VAL A 115 13.37 10.19 21.17
C VAL A 115 13.95 8.81 21.48
N GLN A 116 13.70 7.81 20.64
CA GLN A 116 14.27 6.48 20.80
C GLN A 116 15.81 6.52 20.76
N GLU A 117 16.40 7.21 19.80
CA GLU A 117 17.85 7.36 19.67
C GLU A 117 18.44 8.04 20.92
N ARG A 118 17.79 9.10 21.40
CA ARG A 118 18.30 9.91 22.53
C ARG A 118 18.26 9.19 23.87
N TYR A 119 17.23 8.37 24.13
CA TYR A 119 16.97 7.78 25.43
C TYR A 119 17.17 6.26 25.51
N MET A 120 17.04 5.54 24.38
CA MET A 120 17.14 4.08 24.36
C MET A 120 18.40 3.59 23.64
N GLY A 121 19.12 4.49 22.97
CA GLY A 121 20.25 4.15 22.09
C GLY A 121 19.78 3.49 20.80
N GLY A 122 20.76 3.20 19.94
CA GLY A 122 20.51 2.61 18.62
C GLY A 122 20.35 3.67 17.53
N THR A 123 20.68 3.27 16.32
CA THR A 123 20.55 4.08 15.11
C THR A 123 19.79 3.30 14.07
N SER A 124 19.13 3.99 13.17
CA SER A 124 18.51 3.35 12.00
C SER A 124 19.59 3.07 10.96
N GLU A 125 19.78 1.80 10.59
CA GLU A 125 20.69 1.42 9.50
C GLU A 125 20.40 2.18 8.20
N ARG A 126 19.11 2.44 7.95
CA ARG A 126 18.65 3.11 6.73
C ARG A 126 18.82 4.63 6.76
N MET A 127 18.75 5.23 7.96
CA MET A 127 18.64 6.69 8.11
C MET A 127 19.81 7.31 8.88
N GLY A 128 20.69 6.49 9.47
CA GLY A 128 21.74 6.99 10.35
C GLY A 128 21.20 7.65 11.63
N ARG A 129 21.98 8.52 12.25
CA ARG A 129 21.60 9.26 13.46
C ARG A 129 20.84 10.53 13.10
N ILE A 130 19.62 10.65 13.60
CA ILE A 130 18.77 11.83 13.35
C ILE A 130 19.34 13.06 14.05
N ALA A 131 20.04 12.88 15.17
CA ALA A 131 20.72 13.96 15.90
C ALA A 131 21.81 14.68 15.06
N ASP A 132 22.37 13.98 14.07
CA ASP A 132 23.46 14.50 13.22
C ASP A 132 22.93 15.11 11.89
N TYR A 133 21.59 15.19 11.70
CA TYR A 133 20.99 15.65 10.45
C TYR A 133 21.28 17.12 10.16
N GLY A 134 21.88 17.39 8.98
CA GLY A 134 21.90 18.70 8.36
C GLY A 134 20.55 18.99 7.65
N TRP A 135 20.43 20.21 7.11
CA TRP A 135 19.19 20.64 6.46
C TRP A 135 18.81 19.76 5.22
N LYS A 136 19.80 19.23 4.51
CA LYS A 136 19.58 18.31 3.37
C LYS A 136 19.01 16.99 3.82
N ASP A 137 19.52 16.43 4.93
CA ASP A 137 19.06 15.14 5.46
C ASP A 137 17.59 15.21 5.90
N TRP A 138 17.19 16.35 6.50
CA TRP A 138 15.79 16.60 6.81
C TRP A 138 14.91 16.61 5.55
N LEU A 139 15.34 17.22 4.44
CA LEU A 139 14.58 17.17 3.18
C LEU A 139 14.51 15.76 2.62
N TYR A 140 15.64 15.04 2.63
CA TYR A 140 15.69 13.64 2.21
C TYR A 140 14.82 12.73 3.08
N ALA A 141 14.79 12.91 4.39
CA ALA A 141 13.93 12.12 5.28
C ALA A 141 12.45 12.21 4.91
N PHE A 142 11.98 13.36 4.42
CA PHE A 142 10.61 13.51 3.96
C PHE A 142 10.37 12.97 2.54
N TRP A 143 11.38 12.84 1.70
CA TRP A 143 11.18 12.47 0.30
C TRP A 143 11.80 11.12 -0.05
N ASP A 144 13.07 10.94 0.22
CA ASP A 144 13.85 9.74 -0.02
C ASP A 144 15.00 9.64 0.97
N CYS A 145 14.75 9.03 2.12
CA CYS A 145 15.75 8.89 3.18
C CYS A 145 16.91 7.95 2.82
N THR A 146 16.80 7.20 1.72
CA THR A 146 17.87 6.35 1.22
C THR A 146 18.82 7.10 0.27
N GLN A 147 18.44 8.30 -0.14
CA GLN A 147 19.16 9.13 -1.11
C GLN A 147 19.48 8.40 -2.42
N THR A 148 18.56 7.48 -2.80
CA THR A 148 18.75 6.60 -3.96
C THR A 148 18.11 7.21 -5.19
N TRP A 149 18.91 7.92 -5.99
CA TRP A 149 18.48 8.37 -7.31
C TRP A 149 18.77 7.29 -8.34
N SER A 150 17.82 6.38 -8.55
CA SER A 150 18.01 5.26 -9.47
C SER A 150 16.87 5.18 -10.49
N TRP A 151 17.21 4.73 -11.68
CA TRP A 151 16.26 4.43 -12.77
C TRP A 151 15.88 2.94 -12.82
N THR A 152 16.55 2.12 -12.01
CA THR A 152 16.33 0.65 -11.93
C THR A 152 16.38 0.21 -10.47
N GLY A 153 15.73 -0.90 -10.17
CA GLY A 153 15.79 -1.51 -8.84
C GLY A 153 14.87 -0.86 -7.83
N VAL A 154 15.37 -0.54 -6.64
CA VAL A 154 14.53 -0.05 -5.54
C VAL A 154 14.28 1.44 -5.67
N VAL A 155 13.02 1.83 -5.70
CA VAL A 155 12.62 3.24 -5.64
C VAL A 155 12.82 3.77 -4.23
N GLY A 156 13.48 4.94 -4.13
CA GLY A 156 13.71 5.61 -2.85
C GLY A 156 12.42 5.86 -2.06
N GLN A 157 12.50 5.81 -0.74
CA GLN A 157 11.35 5.84 0.16
C GLN A 157 11.50 6.92 1.24
N PRO A 158 10.39 7.56 1.69
CA PRO A 158 10.42 8.50 2.80
C PRO A 158 10.76 7.78 4.12
N ALA A 159 11.04 8.54 5.18
CA ALA A 159 11.29 8.02 6.51
C ALA A 159 10.17 7.09 6.98
N ASN A 160 8.95 7.53 6.87
CA ASN A 160 7.76 6.70 7.10
C ASN A 160 7.46 5.88 5.84
N ILE A 161 8.01 4.67 5.78
CA ILE A 161 7.97 3.80 4.59
C ILE A 161 6.56 3.72 3.97
N PRO A 162 5.47 3.39 4.67
CA PRO A 162 4.15 3.27 4.05
C PRO A 162 3.71 4.50 3.27
N LEU A 163 4.22 5.68 3.62
CA LEU A 163 3.81 6.94 2.97
C LEU A 163 4.37 7.12 1.56
N TRP A 164 5.24 6.21 1.07
CA TRP A 164 5.64 6.21 -0.34
C TRP A 164 4.42 6.21 -1.29
N PHE A 165 3.35 5.51 -0.91
CA PHE A 165 2.11 5.48 -1.67
C PHE A 165 1.46 6.87 -1.80
N LEU A 166 1.41 7.66 -0.70
CA LEU A 166 0.89 9.03 -0.74
C LEU A 166 1.74 9.94 -1.62
N ARG A 167 3.08 9.82 -1.53
CA ARG A 167 4.01 10.58 -2.35
C ARG A 167 3.76 10.32 -3.83
N GLU A 168 3.72 9.07 -4.22
CA GLU A 168 3.48 8.70 -5.62
C GLU A 168 2.07 9.10 -6.08
N LEU A 169 1.07 8.97 -5.22
CA LEU A 169 -0.29 9.42 -5.53
C LEU A 169 -0.37 10.96 -5.72
N MET A 170 0.43 11.74 -4.99
CA MET A 170 0.55 13.18 -5.24
C MET A 170 1.18 13.46 -6.61
N ILE A 171 2.29 12.79 -6.94
CA ILE A 171 2.95 12.90 -8.24
C ILE A 171 1.95 12.56 -9.36
N LEU A 172 1.28 11.41 -9.29
CA LEU A 172 0.29 10.97 -10.27
C LEU A 172 -0.89 11.95 -10.40
N SER A 173 -1.31 12.58 -9.29
CA SER A 173 -2.36 13.61 -9.32
C SER A 173 -1.90 14.84 -10.10
N VAL A 174 -0.65 15.26 -9.96
CA VAL A 174 -0.09 16.38 -10.74
C VAL A 174 -0.02 15.99 -12.23
N PHE A 175 0.39 14.77 -12.54
CA PHE A 175 0.46 14.27 -13.92
C PHE A 175 -0.89 13.74 -14.46
N SER A 176 -2.00 13.94 -13.74
CA SER A 176 -3.33 13.47 -14.17
C SER A 176 -3.79 13.96 -15.57
N PRO A 177 -3.39 15.16 -16.07
CA PRO A 177 -3.72 15.55 -17.45
C PRO A 177 -3.13 14.61 -18.50
N LEU A 178 -1.93 14.05 -18.27
CA LEU A 178 -1.34 13.07 -19.17
C LEU A 178 -2.19 11.79 -19.24
N PHE A 179 -2.66 11.28 -18.10
CA PHE A 179 -3.55 10.10 -18.07
C PHE A 179 -4.89 10.36 -18.75
N PHE A 180 -5.43 11.57 -18.57
CA PHE A 180 -6.64 11.99 -19.27
C PHE A 180 -6.47 11.94 -20.78
N TRP A 181 -5.37 12.47 -21.30
CA TRP A 181 -5.02 12.43 -22.72
C TRP A 181 -4.78 10.99 -23.21
N LEU A 182 -4.00 10.18 -22.49
CA LEU A 182 -3.76 8.77 -22.82
C LEU A 182 -5.07 7.97 -22.91
N SER A 183 -6.03 8.24 -22.04
CA SER A 183 -7.33 7.55 -22.04
C SER A 183 -8.21 7.90 -23.24
N ARG A 184 -7.90 8.99 -23.95
CA ARG A 184 -8.58 9.42 -25.18
C ARG A 184 -7.92 8.95 -26.47
N LEU A 185 -6.74 8.33 -26.38
CA LEU A 185 -6.12 7.71 -27.54
C LEU A 185 -7.02 6.61 -28.10
N ARG A 186 -6.91 6.37 -29.42
CA ARG A 186 -7.62 5.26 -30.06
C ARG A 186 -7.35 3.96 -29.30
N LYS A 187 -8.41 3.25 -28.94
CA LYS A 187 -8.28 1.90 -28.35
C LYS A 187 -7.57 0.99 -29.37
N PRO A 188 -6.56 0.21 -28.97
CA PRO A 188 -6.12 -0.13 -27.61
C PRO A 188 -4.87 0.64 -27.12
N TRP A 189 -4.39 1.64 -27.85
CA TRP A 189 -3.05 2.23 -27.66
C TRP A 189 -2.80 2.78 -26.26
N GLY A 190 -3.81 3.37 -25.61
CA GLY A 190 -3.66 3.85 -24.22
C GLY A 190 -3.32 2.72 -23.26
N ILE A 191 -4.00 1.56 -23.39
CA ILE A 191 -3.72 0.38 -22.56
C ILE A 191 -2.34 -0.19 -22.89
N VAL A 192 -2.01 -0.31 -24.20
CA VAL A 192 -0.69 -0.83 -24.63
C VAL A 192 0.45 -0.01 -24.03
N LEU A 193 0.36 1.32 -24.06
CA LEU A 193 1.38 2.18 -23.45
C LEU A 193 1.48 1.97 -21.94
N LEU A 194 0.35 1.84 -21.23
CA LEU A 194 0.37 1.56 -19.79
C LEU A 194 0.99 0.19 -19.48
N VAL A 195 0.70 -0.84 -20.28
CA VAL A 195 1.32 -2.17 -20.13
C VAL A 195 2.82 -2.10 -20.39
N LEU A 196 3.25 -1.40 -21.44
CA LEU A 196 4.68 -1.23 -21.75
C LEU A 196 5.42 -0.53 -20.61
N VAL A 197 4.82 0.50 -19.98
CA VAL A 197 5.37 1.12 -18.78
C VAL A 197 5.46 0.11 -17.64
N TYR A 198 4.42 -0.71 -17.43
CA TYR A 198 4.37 -1.66 -16.32
C TYR A 198 5.44 -2.74 -16.37
N VAL A 199 5.73 -3.25 -17.56
CA VAL A 199 6.75 -4.30 -17.75
C VAL A 199 8.15 -3.75 -18.05
N CYS A 200 8.30 -2.43 -18.14
CA CYS A 200 9.59 -1.78 -18.37
C CYS A 200 10.49 -1.98 -17.14
N PRO A 201 11.75 -2.43 -17.32
CA PRO A 201 12.70 -2.56 -16.21
C PRO A 201 13.20 -1.22 -15.68
N TYR A 202 12.96 -0.13 -16.40
CA TYR A 202 13.32 1.22 -16.00
C TYR A 202 12.10 1.96 -15.44
N HIS A 203 12.29 2.69 -14.37
CA HIS A 203 11.26 3.54 -13.75
C HIS A 203 11.76 4.98 -13.59
N LEU A 204 10.85 5.91 -13.43
CA LEU A 204 11.22 7.27 -13.04
C LEU A 204 11.69 7.26 -11.57
N PRO A 205 12.73 8.02 -11.22
CA PRO A 205 13.11 8.20 -9.83
C PRO A 205 11.89 8.58 -8.97
N HIS A 206 11.75 7.93 -7.83
CA HIS A 206 10.65 8.12 -6.87
C HIS A 206 9.23 7.80 -7.38
N LEU A 207 9.08 7.11 -8.54
CA LEU A 207 7.78 6.73 -9.09
C LEU A 207 7.85 5.32 -9.68
N GLN A 208 7.17 4.39 -9.04
CA GLN A 208 7.13 2.99 -9.48
C GLN A 208 6.22 2.82 -10.72
N ASN A 209 6.63 1.96 -11.65
CA ASN A 209 5.82 1.61 -12.82
C ASN A 209 4.46 1.01 -12.42
N LEU A 210 4.42 0.28 -11.31
CA LEU A 210 3.21 -0.26 -10.70
C LEU A 210 2.17 0.85 -10.45
N SER A 211 2.57 1.95 -9.83
CA SER A 211 1.64 3.05 -9.50
C SER A 211 1.16 3.79 -10.74
N VAL A 212 2.03 4.00 -11.74
CA VAL A 212 1.68 4.59 -13.03
C VAL A 212 0.64 3.74 -13.76
N PHE A 213 0.89 2.43 -13.86
CA PHE A 213 0.00 1.50 -14.53
C PHE A 213 -1.37 1.44 -13.86
N TRP A 214 -1.43 1.16 -12.56
CA TRP A 214 -2.70 0.95 -11.87
C TRP A 214 -3.52 2.23 -11.74
N PHE A 215 -2.88 3.37 -11.49
CA PHE A 215 -3.58 4.65 -11.50
C PHE A 215 -4.11 4.97 -12.91
N GLY A 216 -3.27 4.78 -13.93
CA GLY A 216 -3.65 4.98 -15.33
C GLY A 216 -4.78 4.06 -15.79
N MET A 217 -4.76 2.79 -15.38
CA MET A 217 -5.86 1.84 -15.65
C MET A 217 -7.16 2.27 -14.97
N GLY A 218 -7.09 2.78 -13.74
CA GLY A 218 -8.26 3.35 -13.06
C GLY A 218 -8.84 4.54 -13.82
N VAL A 219 -8.01 5.48 -14.27
CA VAL A 219 -8.41 6.64 -15.10
C VAL A 219 -9.04 6.17 -16.41
N TRP A 220 -8.37 5.25 -17.12
CA TRP A 220 -8.85 4.73 -18.39
C TRP A 220 -10.21 4.05 -18.24
N THR A 221 -10.38 3.24 -17.21
CA THR A 221 -11.63 2.53 -16.89
C THR A 221 -12.79 3.50 -16.65
N GLN A 222 -12.56 4.55 -15.87
CA GLN A 222 -13.57 5.56 -15.59
C GLN A 222 -13.98 6.35 -16.83
N LEU A 223 -13.00 6.88 -17.56
CA LEU A 223 -13.25 7.76 -18.71
C LEU A 223 -13.86 7.01 -19.90
N ASN A 224 -13.66 5.70 -19.99
CA ASN A 224 -14.25 4.85 -21.04
C ASN A 224 -15.55 4.15 -20.58
N GLY A 225 -16.07 4.46 -19.39
CA GLY A 225 -17.33 3.90 -18.87
C GLY A 225 -17.32 2.38 -18.70
N VAL A 226 -16.15 1.79 -18.38
CA VAL A 226 -16.02 0.33 -18.21
C VAL A 226 -16.53 -0.10 -16.86
N ASP A 227 -17.51 -1.00 -16.83
CA ASP A 227 -17.92 -1.70 -15.61
C ASP A 227 -16.84 -2.71 -15.20
N PHE A 228 -15.86 -2.25 -14.41
CA PHE A 228 -14.76 -3.11 -13.98
C PHE A 228 -15.21 -4.21 -13.01
N VAL A 229 -16.30 -4.00 -12.25
CA VAL A 229 -16.84 -5.02 -11.35
C VAL A 229 -17.48 -6.15 -12.16
N GLY A 230 -18.39 -5.82 -13.06
CA GLY A 230 -19.01 -6.80 -13.95
C GLY A 230 -18.01 -7.46 -14.91
N PHE A 231 -16.98 -6.73 -15.37
CA PHE A 231 -15.87 -7.31 -16.12
C PHE A 231 -15.12 -8.34 -15.26
N SER A 232 -14.72 -7.98 -14.05
CA SER A 232 -13.98 -8.87 -13.15
C SER A 232 -14.77 -10.13 -12.82
N GLU A 233 -16.08 -10.02 -12.57
CA GLU A 233 -16.96 -11.16 -12.31
C GLU A 233 -17.00 -12.15 -13.50
N ARG A 234 -16.94 -11.64 -14.75
CA ARG A 234 -16.96 -12.48 -15.95
C ARG A 234 -15.64 -13.19 -16.23
N VAL A 235 -14.50 -12.58 -15.82
CA VAL A 235 -13.17 -13.10 -16.19
C VAL A 235 -12.45 -13.78 -15.01
N ALA A 236 -12.92 -13.63 -13.78
CA ALA A 236 -12.23 -14.11 -12.58
C ALA A 236 -11.84 -15.59 -12.65
N GLU A 237 -12.76 -16.47 -13.06
CA GLU A 237 -12.47 -17.91 -13.20
C GLU A 237 -11.37 -18.19 -14.22
N LYS A 238 -11.36 -17.44 -15.34
CA LYS A 238 -10.33 -17.55 -16.36
C LYS A 238 -8.97 -17.02 -15.91
N CYS A 239 -8.96 -16.15 -14.89
CA CYS A 239 -7.73 -15.60 -14.32
C CYS A 239 -7.08 -16.53 -13.30
N VAL A 240 -7.79 -17.54 -12.75
CA VAL A 240 -7.25 -18.45 -11.73
C VAL A 240 -6.05 -19.25 -12.24
N THR A 241 -6.16 -19.84 -13.42
CA THR A 241 -5.07 -20.65 -14.01
C THR A 241 -3.83 -19.80 -14.33
N PRO A 242 -3.94 -18.64 -15.04
CA PRO A 242 -2.79 -17.75 -15.21
C PRO A 242 -2.20 -17.26 -13.91
N PHE A 243 -3.00 -16.93 -12.91
CA PHE A 243 -2.52 -16.53 -11.60
C PHE A 243 -1.70 -17.65 -10.94
N ALA A 244 -2.23 -18.87 -10.90
CA ALA A 244 -1.52 -20.03 -10.35
C ALA A 244 -0.20 -20.31 -11.12
N PHE A 245 -0.19 -20.14 -12.45
CA PHE A 245 1.01 -20.24 -13.27
C PHE A 245 2.06 -19.21 -12.85
N PHE A 246 1.71 -17.93 -12.73
CA PHE A 246 2.64 -16.89 -12.30
C PHE A 246 3.15 -17.12 -10.88
N VAL A 247 2.30 -17.60 -9.95
CA VAL A 247 2.71 -17.97 -8.58
C VAL A 247 3.74 -19.08 -8.61
N GLY A 248 3.50 -20.16 -9.39
CA GLY A 248 4.45 -21.26 -9.55
C GLY A 248 5.75 -20.82 -10.20
N MET A 249 5.68 -19.98 -11.25
CA MET A 249 6.85 -19.42 -11.92
C MET A 249 7.68 -18.53 -10.98
N TYR A 250 7.01 -17.68 -10.18
CA TYR A 250 7.68 -16.88 -9.14
C TYR A 250 8.45 -17.77 -8.16
N ALA A 251 7.80 -18.79 -7.63
CA ALA A 251 8.40 -19.72 -6.67
C ALA A 251 9.59 -20.48 -7.30
N ALA A 252 9.43 -20.96 -8.53
CA ALA A 252 10.48 -21.67 -9.27
C ALA A 252 11.69 -20.77 -9.56
N LEU A 253 11.46 -19.57 -10.11
CA LEU A 253 12.56 -18.65 -10.40
C LEU A 253 13.29 -18.23 -9.13
N LYS A 254 12.58 -17.91 -8.07
CA LYS A 254 13.20 -17.56 -6.79
C LYS A 254 14.05 -18.69 -6.21
N ARG A 255 13.70 -19.96 -6.47
CA ARG A 255 14.40 -21.16 -5.98
C ARG A 255 15.59 -21.55 -6.85
N TYR A 256 15.46 -21.50 -8.18
CA TYR A 256 16.39 -22.08 -9.12
C TYR A 256 17.17 -21.07 -9.98
N ALA A 257 16.69 -19.83 -10.07
CA ALA A 257 17.30 -18.76 -10.85
C ALA A 257 17.10 -17.39 -10.16
N PRO A 258 17.65 -17.19 -8.93
CA PRO A 258 17.39 -16.01 -8.11
C PRO A 258 17.91 -14.70 -8.73
N GLU A 259 18.80 -14.78 -9.70
CA GLU A 259 19.35 -13.65 -10.46
C GLU A 259 18.38 -13.08 -11.52
N VAL A 260 17.33 -13.84 -11.88
CA VAL A 260 16.36 -13.39 -12.88
C VAL A 260 15.42 -12.33 -12.27
N PRO A 261 15.27 -11.17 -12.92
CA PRO A 261 14.31 -10.15 -12.45
C PRO A 261 12.88 -10.67 -12.43
N LEU A 262 12.21 -10.53 -11.30
CA LEU A 262 10.86 -11.05 -11.10
C LEU A 262 9.73 -10.05 -11.39
N ASP A 263 10.07 -8.81 -11.79
CA ASP A 263 9.09 -7.73 -11.95
C ASP A 263 7.97 -8.05 -12.93
N ALA A 264 8.31 -8.64 -14.08
CA ALA A 264 7.33 -9.05 -15.08
C ALA A 264 6.40 -10.18 -14.58
N VAL A 265 6.96 -11.13 -13.82
CA VAL A 265 6.18 -12.23 -13.22
C VAL A 265 5.23 -11.68 -12.16
N VAL A 266 5.72 -10.79 -11.30
CA VAL A 266 4.91 -10.11 -10.29
C VAL A 266 3.84 -9.25 -10.95
N ALA A 267 4.15 -8.55 -12.03
CA ALA A 267 3.17 -7.80 -12.81
C ALA A 267 2.04 -8.72 -13.33
N GLY A 268 2.39 -9.85 -13.94
CA GLY A 268 1.43 -10.87 -14.39
C GLY A 268 0.56 -11.40 -13.25
N MET A 269 1.16 -11.71 -12.09
CA MET A 269 0.40 -12.09 -10.88
C MET A 269 -0.65 -11.02 -10.52
N ARG A 270 -0.28 -9.75 -10.43
CA ARG A 270 -1.19 -8.68 -10.00
C ARG A 270 -2.32 -8.42 -10.99
N VAL A 271 -2.02 -8.46 -12.28
CA VAL A 271 -3.03 -8.27 -13.33
C VAL A 271 -4.07 -9.40 -13.31
N THR A 272 -3.66 -10.64 -13.07
CA THR A 272 -4.56 -11.79 -12.98
C THR A 272 -5.27 -11.90 -11.63
N GLU A 273 -4.64 -11.47 -10.55
CA GLU A 273 -5.20 -11.46 -9.19
C GLU A 273 -6.30 -10.40 -8.99
N PHE A 274 -6.15 -9.23 -9.63
CA PHE A 274 -7.09 -8.12 -9.44
C PHE A 274 -8.56 -8.49 -9.79
N PRO A 275 -8.88 -9.10 -10.93
CA PRO A 275 -10.23 -9.54 -11.21
C PRO A 275 -10.74 -10.58 -10.22
N ILE A 276 -9.88 -11.49 -9.74
CA ILE A 276 -10.24 -12.51 -8.74
C ILE A 276 -10.62 -11.80 -7.43
N LEU A 277 -9.81 -10.84 -6.97
CA LEU A 277 -10.11 -10.06 -5.77
C LEU A 277 -11.45 -9.33 -5.89
N VAL A 278 -11.64 -8.57 -6.97
CA VAL A 278 -12.86 -7.77 -7.18
C VAL A 278 -14.09 -8.66 -7.26
N ALA A 279 -14.04 -9.78 -7.99
CA ALA A 279 -15.14 -10.72 -8.12
C ALA A 279 -15.47 -11.41 -6.78
N THR A 280 -14.44 -11.84 -6.03
CA THR A 280 -14.59 -12.46 -4.70
C THR A 280 -15.25 -11.49 -3.74
N VAL A 281 -14.75 -10.27 -3.63
CA VAL A 281 -15.34 -9.24 -2.77
C VAL A 281 -16.78 -8.95 -3.19
N SER A 282 -17.04 -8.75 -4.48
CA SER A 282 -18.40 -8.50 -4.98
C SER A 282 -19.35 -9.65 -4.64
N ALA A 283 -18.90 -10.90 -4.78
CA ALA A 283 -19.69 -12.10 -4.41
C ALA A 283 -20.00 -12.16 -2.91
N VAL A 284 -19.01 -11.87 -2.06
CA VAL A 284 -19.19 -11.79 -0.60
C VAL A 284 -20.20 -10.70 -0.25
N LEU A 285 -20.07 -9.52 -0.83
CA LEU A 285 -20.96 -8.38 -0.57
C LEU A 285 -22.41 -8.64 -1.01
N ARG A 286 -22.62 -9.45 -2.06
CA ARG A 286 -23.97 -9.88 -2.47
C ARG A 286 -24.60 -10.90 -1.53
N LYS A 287 -23.77 -11.78 -0.95
CA LYS A 287 -24.24 -12.86 -0.07
C LYS A 287 -24.41 -12.42 1.39
N THR A 288 -23.78 -11.31 1.77
CA THR A 288 -23.77 -10.85 3.15
C THR A 288 -24.32 -9.42 3.27
N SER A 289 -25.08 -9.17 4.31
CA SER A 289 -25.48 -7.80 4.72
C SER A 289 -24.38 -7.11 5.52
N TRP A 290 -23.15 -7.66 5.54
CA TRP A 290 -22.05 -7.16 6.35
C TRP A 290 -21.70 -5.71 5.97
N ARG A 291 -21.76 -4.83 6.93
CA ARG A 291 -21.36 -3.44 6.81
C ARG A 291 -20.57 -3.03 8.04
N LEU A 292 -19.43 -2.41 7.82
CA LEU A 292 -18.71 -1.77 8.90
C LEU A 292 -19.49 -0.52 9.36
N PRO A 293 -19.55 -0.26 10.67
CA PRO A 293 -20.04 1.04 11.15
C PRO A 293 -19.26 2.18 10.47
N GLU A 294 -19.94 3.24 10.09
CA GLU A 294 -19.37 4.36 9.33
C GLU A 294 -18.09 4.93 9.98
N LYS A 295 -18.10 5.10 11.31
CA LYS A 295 -16.94 5.58 12.06
C LYS A 295 -15.74 4.64 11.95
N VAL A 296 -15.98 3.32 11.92
CA VAL A 296 -14.93 2.32 11.75
C VAL A 296 -14.37 2.37 10.33
N SER A 297 -15.23 2.48 9.30
CA SER A 297 -14.76 2.63 7.91
C SER A 297 -13.95 3.92 7.71
N ARG A 298 -14.37 5.03 8.31
CA ARG A 298 -13.66 6.32 8.26
C ARG A 298 -12.28 6.28 8.92
N SER A 299 -12.06 5.43 9.93
CA SER A 299 -10.77 5.30 10.60
C SER A 299 -9.67 4.70 9.70
N ALA A 300 -10.04 4.03 8.60
CA ALA A 300 -9.10 3.30 7.75
C ALA A 300 -7.88 4.13 7.31
N PHE A 301 -8.08 5.40 6.95
CA PHE A 301 -6.97 6.26 6.55
C PHE A 301 -6.07 6.64 7.73
N PHE A 302 -6.63 6.87 8.90
CA PHE A 302 -5.85 7.10 10.13
C PHE A 302 -5.01 5.87 10.48
N VAL A 303 -5.61 4.67 10.44
CA VAL A 303 -4.88 3.40 10.65
C VAL A 303 -3.73 3.28 9.64
N TYR A 304 -3.99 3.54 8.36
CA TYR A 304 -2.94 3.52 7.34
C TYR A 304 -1.77 4.47 7.64
N LEU A 305 -2.04 5.68 8.13
CA LEU A 305 -1.02 6.69 8.39
C LEU A 305 -0.17 6.38 9.64
N SER A 306 -0.76 5.72 10.65
CA SER A 306 -0.20 5.59 12.00
C SER A 306 0.28 4.19 12.38
N HIS A 307 -0.01 3.14 11.60
CA HIS A 307 0.22 1.74 12.02
C HIS A 307 1.69 1.36 12.21
N ILE A 308 2.64 2.03 11.55
CA ILE A 308 4.03 1.56 11.52
C ILE A 308 4.68 1.50 12.91
N VAL A 309 4.46 2.54 13.74
CA VAL A 309 5.05 2.61 15.08
C VAL A 309 4.47 1.55 16.03
N PRO A 310 3.12 1.44 16.21
CA PRO A 310 2.58 0.41 17.09
C PRO A 310 2.87 -1.01 16.59
N THR A 311 2.92 -1.24 15.27
CA THR A 311 3.33 -2.54 14.72
C THR A 311 4.76 -2.87 15.11
N ALA A 312 5.71 -1.94 14.93
CA ALA A 312 7.10 -2.14 15.30
C ALA A 312 7.26 -2.39 16.83
N VAL A 313 6.52 -1.65 17.66
CA VAL A 313 6.52 -1.84 19.12
C VAL A 313 6.02 -3.24 19.48
N LEU A 314 4.90 -3.69 18.94
CA LEU A 314 4.37 -5.02 19.26
C LEU A 314 5.28 -6.15 18.75
N CYS A 315 5.87 -6.01 17.55
CA CYS A 315 6.85 -6.97 17.06
C CYS A 315 8.08 -7.04 18.00
N THR A 316 8.60 -5.89 18.44
CA THR A 316 9.72 -5.83 19.39
C THR A 316 9.38 -6.48 20.72
N LEU A 317 8.21 -6.17 21.29
CA LEU A 317 7.76 -6.75 22.56
C LEU A 317 7.57 -8.26 22.42
N THR A 318 7.01 -8.74 21.32
CA THR A 318 6.88 -10.17 21.04
C THR A 318 8.24 -10.87 21.11
N CYS A 319 9.23 -10.36 20.38
CA CYS A 319 10.57 -10.95 20.36
C CYS A 319 11.33 -10.81 21.68
N ARG A 320 11.01 -9.82 22.53
CA ARG A 320 11.66 -9.66 23.84
C ARG A 320 11.04 -10.49 24.95
N LEU A 321 9.73 -10.73 24.88
CA LEU A 321 8.97 -11.30 25.97
C LEU A 321 8.52 -12.75 25.74
N LEU A 322 8.46 -13.19 24.47
CA LEU A 322 7.95 -14.51 24.12
C LEU A 322 9.06 -15.41 23.56
N PRO A 323 8.92 -16.75 23.69
CA PRO A 323 9.86 -17.69 23.10
C PRO A 323 9.89 -17.57 21.57
N HIS A 324 11.08 -17.62 20.98
CA HIS A 324 11.28 -17.62 19.53
C HIS A 324 11.01 -19.00 18.92
N THR A 325 9.78 -19.49 19.05
CA THR A 325 9.34 -20.72 18.40
C THR A 325 8.46 -20.41 17.19
N ASP A 326 8.49 -21.28 16.18
CA ASP A 326 7.72 -21.11 14.95
C ASP A 326 6.23 -20.88 15.22
N GLY A 327 5.64 -21.68 16.13
CA GLY A 327 4.22 -21.54 16.50
C GLY A 327 3.90 -20.22 17.18
N VAL A 328 4.72 -19.78 18.14
CA VAL A 328 4.49 -18.53 18.88
C VAL A 328 4.60 -17.32 17.96
N LEU A 329 5.64 -17.27 17.12
CA LEU A 329 5.81 -16.16 16.18
C LEU A 329 4.73 -16.16 15.09
N THR A 330 4.27 -17.34 14.64
CA THR A 330 3.15 -17.46 13.70
C THR A 330 1.85 -16.91 14.29
N VAL A 331 1.51 -17.30 15.51
CA VAL A 331 0.32 -16.77 16.20
C VAL A 331 0.43 -15.27 16.42
N ALA A 332 1.59 -14.78 16.85
CA ALA A 332 1.83 -13.35 17.02
C ALA A 332 1.69 -12.58 15.68
N TYR A 333 2.25 -13.11 14.59
CA TYR A 333 2.11 -12.53 13.26
C TYR A 333 0.64 -12.38 12.83
N LEU A 334 -0.17 -13.38 13.12
CA LEU A 334 -1.61 -13.35 12.79
C LEU A 334 -2.40 -12.38 13.69
N ILE A 335 -2.02 -12.21 14.95
CA ILE A 335 -2.76 -11.37 15.91
C ILE A 335 -2.38 -9.89 15.80
N ILE A 336 -1.10 -9.57 15.66
CA ILE A 336 -0.60 -8.19 15.70
C ILE A 336 -1.33 -7.23 14.76
N PRO A 337 -1.59 -7.55 13.47
CA PRO A 337 -2.27 -6.64 12.57
C PRO A 337 -3.68 -6.28 13.03
N PHE A 338 -4.42 -7.23 13.58
CA PHE A 338 -5.76 -6.98 14.11
C PHE A 338 -5.71 -6.19 15.42
N ALA A 339 -4.78 -6.51 16.32
CA ALA A 339 -4.59 -5.77 17.56
C ALA A 339 -4.23 -4.31 17.30
N VAL A 340 -3.23 -4.06 16.42
CA VAL A 340 -2.84 -2.71 16.00
C VAL A 340 -4.02 -1.96 15.40
N THR A 341 -4.72 -2.60 14.46
CA THR A 341 -5.88 -1.97 13.81
C THR A 341 -6.97 -1.66 14.83
N GLY A 342 -7.31 -2.60 15.72
CA GLY A 342 -8.32 -2.39 16.76
C GLY A 342 -7.99 -1.22 17.70
N VAL A 343 -6.76 -1.17 18.19
CA VAL A 343 -6.28 -0.05 19.02
C VAL A 343 -6.35 1.27 18.29
N LEU A 344 -5.88 1.33 17.04
CA LEU A 344 -5.89 2.56 16.25
C LEU A 344 -7.31 3.02 15.88
N VAL A 345 -8.23 2.09 15.63
CA VAL A 345 -9.66 2.42 15.43
C VAL A 345 -10.23 3.05 16.69
N LEU A 346 -9.96 2.47 17.87
CA LEU A 346 -10.39 3.05 19.15
C LEU A 346 -9.75 4.43 19.39
N CYS A 347 -8.45 4.59 19.16
CA CYS A 347 -7.76 5.88 19.22
C CYS A 347 -8.43 6.91 18.30
N TYR A 348 -8.71 6.52 17.03
CA TYR A 348 -9.42 7.39 16.09
C TYR A 348 -10.77 7.84 16.65
N MET A 349 -11.59 6.91 17.16
CA MET A 349 -12.92 7.23 17.69
C MET A 349 -12.88 8.17 18.90
N VAL A 350 -11.90 7.97 19.78
CA VAL A 350 -11.68 8.84 20.96
C VAL A 350 -11.22 10.23 20.52
N LEU A 351 -10.20 10.30 19.66
CA LEU A 351 -9.64 11.57 19.18
C LEU A 351 -10.65 12.35 18.32
N GLU A 352 -11.43 11.66 17.47
CA GLU A 352 -12.51 12.31 16.68
C GLU A 352 -13.56 12.96 17.58
N ARG A 353 -13.89 12.31 18.71
CA ARG A 353 -14.86 12.85 19.69
C ARG A 353 -14.32 14.06 20.44
N TRP A 354 -13.05 14.01 20.88
CA TRP A 354 -12.48 15.03 21.75
C TRP A 354 -11.80 16.17 20.98
N MET A 355 -11.19 15.86 19.85
CA MET A 355 -10.37 16.76 19.03
C MET A 355 -10.73 16.69 17.54
N PRO A 356 -12.00 16.95 17.14
CA PRO A 356 -12.43 16.72 15.75
C PRO A 356 -11.71 17.62 14.73
N ARG A 357 -11.26 18.82 15.14
CA ARG A 357 -10.48 19.71 14.28
C ARG A 357 -9.09 19.14 13.98
N THR A 358 -8.42 18.65 15.01
CA THR A 358 -7.10 18.01 14.88
C THR A 358 -7.18 16.75 14.01
N MET A 359 -8.22 15.92 14.24
CA MET A 359 -8.42 14.71 13.43
C MET A 359 -8.63 15.02 11.95
N ARG A 360 -9.37 16.09 11.62
CA ARG A 360 -9.49 16.52 10.22
C ARG A 360 -8.14 16.89 9.59
N VAL A 361 -7.24 17.53 10.32
CA VAL A 361 -5.90 17.85 9.84
C VAL A 361 -5.06 16.58 9.68
N LEU A 362 -5.04 15.70 10.69
CA LEU A 362 -4.28 14.45 10.71
C LEU A 362 -4.70 13.48 9.60
N THR A 363 -5.97 13.51 9.18
CA THR A 363 -6.54 12.64 8.15
C THR A 363 -6.88 13.35 6.84
N GLY A 364 -6.50 14.63 6.70
CA GLY A 364 -6.72 15.40 5.48
C GLY A 364 -8.19 15.68 5.18
N SER A 365 -9.01 15.92 6.23
CA SER A 365 -10.44 16.25 6.12
C SER A 365 -11.30 15.15 5.46
N ARG A 366 -10.95 13.89 5.69
CA ARG A 366 -11.69 12.72 5.20
C ARG A 366 -12.70 12.21 6.23
#